data_85369ec0ee1e009d844687611ebc2eb4
#
_entry.id   85369ec0ee1e009d844687611ebc2eb4
#
_cell.length_a   1.000
_cell.length_b   1.000
_cell.length_c   1.000
_cell.angle_alpha   90.00
_cell.angle_beta   90.00
_cell.angle_gamma   90.00
#
_symmetry.space_group_name_H-M   'P 1'
#
loop_
_entity.id
_entity.type
_entity.pdbx_description
1 polymer ?
#
loop_
_entity_poly.entity_id
_entity_poly.type
_entity_poly.pdbx_seq_one_letter_code
_entity_poly.pdbx_strand_id
1 'polypeptide(L)'
;MNSPWARRAIGAGIALAIGITASGCAASAGTGGGGVSGDGEYTGPDVEITFWHGWTGGAAPKIVPELIKEFNAEHDNITVKAVPQEWADITAKMPLAIKAGKGPDVAVLHGDDLATYAAQNLLLDSGEIIDGLGYAAEDFPPTVFDKGNYQDTQYAVPWSVTPLGLFTNKSVLAKAGISEIPTDEASYLAALDALKGAGVQGEWVDGYVFTGTFEFQSLIWQFGGDLYNDDVTEATFNSEAGVKALTWMTDMVDKGYSPANVAQDGNIKALIAGDTAFNWNGVWQTTNTAFDDLDWAPAPVPQIGDEKAVWSSSTHWVFPANKGQDANETAAASVFV
;
A
#
# COMPACT_ATOMS: atom_id res chain seq x y z
N MET A 1 1.05 29.83 34.59
CA MET A 1 0.72 31.17 35.14
C MET A 1 0.32 32.07 33.98
N ASN A 2 -0.98 32.35 33.98
CA ASN A 2 -1.63 33.58 33.42
C ASN A 2 -1.47 33.97 31.93
N SER A 3 -2.53 33.63 31.19
CA SER A 3 -3.14 34.49 30.16
C SER A 3 -3.50 35.88 30.72
N PRO A 4 -3.67 36.98 29.90
CA PRO A 4 -5.04 37.30 29.56
C PRO A 4 -5.26 37.94 28.16
N TRP A 5 -6.29 37.55 27.50
CA TRP A 5 -7.46 38.22 26.88
C TRP A 5 -7.51 39.76 26.90
N ALA A 6 -7.84 40.37 25.76
CA ALA A 6 -8.65 41.58 25.71
C ALA A 6 -9.56 41.61 24.47
N ARG A 7 -10.85 41.48 24.72
CA ARG A 7 -11.98 41.81 23.82
C ARG A 7 -12.05 43.33 23.58
N ARG A 8 -12.47 43.75 22.40
CA ARG A 8 -13.36 44.91 22.25
C ARG A 8 -14.27 44.78 21.03
N ALA A 9 -15.51 45.13 21.29
CA ALA A 9 -16.70 45.02 20.50
C ALA A 9 -17.11 46.35 19.85
N ILE A 10 -18.01 46.22 18.87
CA ILE A 10 -19.15 47.10 18.53
C ILE A 10 -18.88 48.36 17.69
N GLY A 11 -19.53 48.37 16.53
CA GLY A 11 -19.84 49.57 15.75
C GLY A 11 -20.85 49.24 14.65
N ALA A 12 -22.14 49.34 14.98
CA ALA A 12 -23.23 49.22 14.02
C ALA A 12 -23.33 50.50 13.17
N GLY A 13 -23.54 50.32 11.86
CA GLY A 13 -23.85 51.41 10.94
C GLY A 13 -24.78 50.90 9.84
N ILE A 14 -26.06 51.20 10.01
CA ILE A 14 -27.13 50.99 9.03
C ILE A 14 -27.03 52.09 7.97
N ALA A 15 -26.91 51.70 6.70
CA ALA A 15 -27.21 52.59 5.58
C ALA A 15 -28.01 51.84 4.52
N LEU A 16 -29.25 52.30 4.40
CA LEU A 16 -30.26 51.90 3.41
C LEU A 16 -30.01 52.65 2.10
N ALA A 17 -29.90 51.98 0.96
CA ALA A 17 -30.09 52.61 -0.36
C ALA A 17 -30.47 51.56 -1.41
N ILE A 18 -31.68 51.52 -1.72
CA ILE A 18 -32.50 51.56 -2.95
C ILE A 18 -31.79 51.08 -4.24
N GLY A 19 -32.47 50.13 -4.85
CA GLY A 19 -32.13 49.35 -6.03
C GLY A 19 -31.95 50.12 -7.34
N ILE A 20 -31.27 49.40 -8.24
CA ILE A 20 -31.52 49.47 -9.69
C ILE A 20 -31.29 48.07 -10.22
N THR A 21 -32.35 47.47 -10.74
CA THR A 21 -32.30 46.27 -11.54
C THR A 21 -31.69 46.61 -12.90
N ALA A 22 -30.51 46.07 -13.17
CA ALA A 22 -29.97 45.96 -14.51
C ALA A 22 -29.75 44.48 -14.80
N SER A 23 -30.70 43.88 -15.49
CA SER A 23 -30.53 42.59 -16.16
C SER A 23 -29.45 42.71 -17.24
N GLY A 24 -28.22 42.38 -16.88
CA GLY A 24 -27.13 42.24 -17.82
C GLY A 24 -26.80 40.75 -17.91
N CYS A 25 -27.31 40.10 -18.94
CA CYS A 25 -26.71 38.82 -19.38
C CYS A 25 -25.28 39.09 -19.86
N ALA A 26 -24.33 39.10 -18.93
CA ALA A 26 -22.94 38.89 -19.30
C ALA A 26 -22.73 37.37 -19.34
N ALA A 27 -22.81 36.80 -20.53
CA ALA A 27 -22.18 35.53 -20.83
C ALA A 27 -20.69 35.70 -20.54
N SER A 28 -20.27 35.35 -19.33
CA SER A 28 -18.87 35.04 -19.08
C SER A 28 -18.59 33.77 -19.86
N ALA A 29 -17.84 33.89 -20.97
CA ALA A 29 -17.13 32.82 -21.59
C ALA A 29 -16.09 32.35 -20.54
N GLY A 30 -16.53 31.53 -19.60
CA GLY A 30 -15.66 30.72 -18.80
C GLY A 30 -14.99 29.73 -19.74
N THR A 31 -13.69 29.75 -19.79
CA THR A 31 -12.89 28.66 -20.32
C THR A 31 -13.37 27.41 -19.57
N GLY A 32 -14.11 26.54 -20.29
CA GLY A 32 -14.75 25.38 -19.68
C GLY A 32 -13.70 24.35 -19.25
N GLY A 33 -13.20 24.48 -18.04
CA GLY A 33 -12.61 23.38 -17.32
C GLY A 33 -13.74 22.52 -16.78
N GLY A 34 -13.78 21.26 -17.13
CA GLY A 34 -14.69 20.28 -16.55
C GLY A 34 -14.39 20.17 -15.06
N GLY A 35 -15.44 20.02 -14.27
CA GLY A 35 -15.37 19.75 -12.83
C GLY A 35 -16.01 18.42 -12.52
N VAL A 36 -15.88 17.98 -11.27
CA VAL A 36 -16.67 16.92 -10.69
C VAL A 36 -17.91 17.57 -10.10
N SER A 37 -19.09 17.07 -10.46
CA SER A 37 -20.37 17.50 -9.92
C SER A 37 -20.55 17.00 -8.48
N GLY A 38 -21.51 17.59 -7.76
CA GLY A 38 -21.76 17.23 -6.35
C GLY A 38 -22.26 15.80 -6.12
N ASP A 39 -22.58 15.09 -7.18
CA ASP A 39 -22.92 13.66 -7.22
C ASP A 39 -21.75 12.76 -7.68
N GLY A 40 -20.54 13.34 -7.82
CA GLY A 40 -19.33 12.61 -8.15
C GLY A 40 -19.06 12.40 -9.66
N GLU A 41 -19.92 12.95 -10.54
CA GLU A 41 -19.79 12.74 -11.99
C GLU A 41 -18.87 13.78 -12.65
N TYR A 42 -18.03 13.30 -13.57
CA TYR A 42 -17.23 14.20 -14.40
C TYR A 42 -18.08 14.89 -15.47
N THR A 43 -18.03 16.21 -15.49
CA THR A 43 -18.86 17.06 -16.37
C THR A 43 -18.09 17.73 -17.51
N GLY A 44 -16.83 17.33 -17.70
CA GLY A 44 -15.93 17.92 -18.71
C GLY A 44 -16.08 17.31 -20.13
N PRO A 45 -15.27 17.77 -21.08
CA PRO A 45 -15.17 17.17 -22.41
C PRO A 45 -14.61 15.76 -22.34
N ASP A 46 -14.71 15.00 -23.44
CA ASP A 46 -14.10 13.67 -23.56
C ASP A 46 -12.61 13.75 -23.22
N VAL A 47 -12.17 12.86 -22.32
CA VAL A 47 -10.81 12.81 -21.81
C VAL A 47 -10.30 11.38 -21.76
N GLU A 48 -9.03 11.20 -22.04
CA GLU A 48 -8.33 9.93 -21.85
C GLU A 48 -7.33 10.09 -20.71
N ILE A 49 -7.41 9.22 -19.70
CA ILE A 49 -6.48 9.18 -18.55
C ILE A 49 -5.68 7.89 -18.54
N THR A 50 -4.44 7.98 -18.12
CA THR A 50 -3.54 6.83 -17.96
C THR A 50 -3.41 6.44 -16.49
N PHE A 51 -3.54 5.15 -16.21
CA PHE A 51 -3.43 4.56 -14.89
C PHE A 51 -2.26 3.60 -14.80
N TRP A 52 -1.26 3.90 -13.95
CA TRP A 52 -0.15 2.99 -13.69
C TRP A 52 -0.34 2.21 -12.39
N HIS A 53 -0.17 0.89 -12.47
CA HIS A 53 -0.31 0.00 -11.31
C HIS A 53 0.67 -1.16 -11.35
N GLY A 54 1.02 -1.69 -10.15
CA GLY A 54 1.92 -2.81 -9.99
C GLY A 54 1.23 -4.17 -9.87
N TRP A 55 -0.06 -4.26 -10.13
CA TRP A 55 -0.84 -5.49 -9.99
C TRP A 55 -0.65 -6.40 -11.22
N THR A 56 0.53 -7.03 -11.28
CA THR A 56 0.96 -7.89 -12.42
C THR A 56 0.81 -9.37 -12.13
N GLY A 57 0.55 -9.77 -10.85
CA GLY A 57 0.44 -11.15 -10.41
C GLY A 57 -0.96 -11.58 -9.98
N GLY A 58 -1.10 -12.85 -9.65
CA GLY A 58 -2.34 -13.44 -9.14
C GLY A 58 -3.51 -13.32 -10.11
N ALA A 59 -4.67 -12.92 -9.61
CA ALA A 59 -5.88 -12.71 -10.40
C ALA A 59 -5.94 -11.32 -11.09
N ALA A 60 -5.07 -10.39 -10.70
CA ALA A 60 -5.14 -9.00 -11.15
C ALA A 60 -5.01 -8.82 -12.68
N PRO A 61 -4.15 -9.56 -13.42
CA PRO A 61 -4.08 -9.44 -14.87
C PRO A 61 -5.39 -9.77 -15.60
N LYS A 62 -6.29 -10.49 -14.96
CA LYS A 62 -7.63 -10.79 -15.49
C LYS A 62 -8.67 -9.78 -15.00
N ILE A 63 -8.65 -9.44 -13.71
CA ILE A 63 -9.68 -8.62 -13.06
C ILE A 63 -9.54 -7.14 -13.46
N VAL A 64 -8.33 -6.58 -13.44
CA VAL A 64 -8.13 -5.14 -13.71
C VAL A 64 -8.63 -4.73 -15.09
N PRO A 65 -8.32 -5.44 -16.20
CA PRO A 65 -8.88 -5.09 -17.50
C PRO A 65 -10.41 -5.18 -17.58
N GLU A 66 -11.04 -6.09 -16.82
CA GLU A 66 -12.50 -6.20 -16.76
C GLU A 66 -13.11 -4.99 -16.04
N LEU A 67 -12.55 -4.59 -14.89
CA LEU A 67 -12.96 -3.39 -14.15
C LEU A 67 -12.79 -2.11 -14.97
N ILE A 68 -11.65 -1.94 -15.66
CA ILE A 68 -11.42 -0.80 -16.54
C ILE A 68 -12.44 -0.76 -17.68
N LYS A 69 -12.76 -1.91 -18.27
CA LYS A 69 -13.78 -2.01 -19.32
C LYS A 69 -15.16 -1.62 -18.80
N GLU A 70 -15.51 -2.04 -17.59
CA GLU A 70 -16.78 -1.70 -16.95
C GLU A 70 -16.85 -0.20 -16.68
N PHE A 71 -15.83 0.38 -16.05
CA PHE A 71 -15.72 1.82 -15.82
C PHE A 71 -15.87 2.62 -17.11
N ASN A 72 -15.12 2.26 -18.16
CA ASN A 72 -15.20 2.94 -19.47
C ASN A 72 -16.55 2.78 -20.17
N ALA A 73 -17.36 1.77 -19.82
CA ALA A 73 -18.71 1.58 -20.37
C ALA A 73 -19.76 2.40 -19.57
N GLU A 74 -19.48 2.75 -18.35
CA GLU A 74 -20.35 3.55 -17.48
C GLU A 74 -20.12 5.06 -17.62
N HIS A 75 -18.96 5.47 -18.15
CA HIS A 75 -18.54 6.87 -18.27
C HIS A 75 -18.27 7.23 -19.75
N ASP A 76 -19.24 7.79 -20.43
CA ASP A 76 -19.17 8.10 -21.87
C ASP A 76 -18.05 9.10 -22.24
N ASN A 77 -17.67 9.97 -21.29
CA ASN A 77 -16.70 11.06 -21.47
C ASN A 77 -15.35 10.83 -20.77
N ILE A 78 -15.13 9.66 -20.16
CA ILE A 78 -13.83 9.26 -19.58
C ILE A 78 -13.38 7.96 -20.25
N THR A 79 -12.13 7.93 -20.69
CA THR A 79 -11.49 6.69 -21.14
C THR A 79 -10.25 6.42 -20.29
N VAL A 80 -10.27 5.38 -19.47
CA VAL A 80 -9.11 4.94 -18.69
C VAL A 80 -8.29 3.94 -19.48
N LYS A 81 -6.96 4.17 -19.54
CA LYS A 81 -5.97 3.23 -20.06
C LYS A 81 -5.06 2.74 -18.94
N ALA A 82 -5.29 1.54 -18.48
CA ALA A 82 -4.40 0.90 -17.50
C ALA A 82 -3.07 0.46 -18.13
N VAL A 83 -1.97 0.76 -17.45
CA VAL A 83 -0.61 0.40 -17.85
C VAL A 83 0.03 -0.39 -16.71
N PRO A 84 -0.07 -1.73 -16.72
CA PRO A 84 0.57 -2.57 -15.71
C PRO A 84 2.09 -2.49 -15.86
N GLN A 85 2.78 -2.40 -14.73
CA GLN A 85 4.24 -2.39 -14.64
C GLN A 85 4.69 -3.14 -13.40
N GLU A 86 5.90 -3.69 -13.40
CA GLU A 86 6.48 -4.22 -12.17
C GLU A 86 6.68 -3.09 -11.14
N TRP A 87 6.47 -3.37 -9.85
CA TRP A 87 6.59 -2.37 -8.79
C TRP A 87 7.93 -1.63 -8.81
N ALA A 88 9.04 -2.36 -9.02
CA ALA A 88 10.37 -1.77 -9.13
C ALA A 88 10.48 -0.79 -10.32
N ASP A 89 9.78 -1.06 -11.42
CA ASP A 89 9.73 -0.19 -12.59
C ASP A 89 8.94 1.09 -12.31
N ILE A 90 7.81 1.00 -11.59
CA ILE A 90 7.04 2.17 -11.17
C ILE A 90 7.94 3.09 -10.35
N THR A 91 8.56 2.59 -9.29
CA THR A 91 9.43 3.38 -8.40
C THR A 91 10.61 4.01 -9.15
N ALA A 92 11.21 3.30 -10.11
CA ALA A 92 12.36 3.80 -10.86
C ALA A 92 12.00 4.77 -12.00
N LYS A 93 10.90 4.53 -12.72
CA LYS A 93 10.57 5.23 -13.97
C LYS A 93 9.62 6.40 -13.77
N MET A 94 8.66 6.31 -12.84
CA MET A 94 7.59 7.31 -12.69
C MET A 94 8.13 8.70 -12.33
N PRO A 95 9.13 8.89 -11.44
CA PRO A 95 9.68 10.21 -11.15
C PRO A 95 10.24 10.93 -12.39
N LEU A 96 10.86 10.18 -13.29
CA LEU A 96 11.41 10.73 -14.53
C LEU A 96 10.31 11.03 -15.53
N ALA A 97 9.29 10.19 -15.63
CA ALA A 97 8.15 10.39 -16.49
C ALA A 97 7.35 11.64 -16.10
N ILE A 98 7.08 11.83 -14.80
CA ILE A 98 6.40 13.02 -14.26
C ILE A 98 7.16 14.30 -14.62
N LYS A 99 8.48 14.33 -14.34
CA LYS A 99 9.34 15.49 -14.66
C LYS A 99 9.39 15.80 -16.14
N ALA A 100 9.19 14.80 -17.00
CA ALA A 100 9.11 14.96 -18.44
C ALA A 100 7.71 15.32 -18.96
N GLY A 101 6.67 15.41 -18.10
CA GLY A 101 5.27 15.61 -18.47
C GLY A 101 4.68 14.41 -19.22
N LYS A 102 5.12 13.19 -18.87
CA LYS A 102 4.71 11.91 -19.47
C LYS A 102 4.41 10.85 -18.41
N GLY A 103 4.22 11.27 -17.16
CA GLY A 103 3.76 10.40 -16.10
C GLY A 103 2.28 10.03 -16.29
N PRO A 104 1.76 9.07 -15.54
CA PRO A 104 0.34 8.75 -15.55
C PRO A 104 -0.49 9.88 -14.92
N ASP A 105 -1.80 9.88 -15.17
CA ASP A 105 -2.74 10.80 -14.53
C ASP A 105 -3.13 10.32 -13.14
N VAL A 106 -3.15 9.01 -12.96
CA VAL A 106 -3.33 8.34 -11.67
C VAL A 106 -2.43 7.13 -11.56
N ALA A 107 -1.94 6.87 -10.36
CA ALA A 107 -1.11 5.68 -10.10
C ALA A 107 -1.38 5.09 -8.72
N VAL A 108 -0.89 3.87 -8.49
CA VAL A 108 -0.82 3.28 -7.16
C VAL A 108 0.64 3.24 -6.72
N LEU A 109 0.92 3.74 -5.51
CA LEU A 109 2.23 3.68 -4.86
C LEU A 109 2.17 2.93 -3.53
N HIS A 110 3.30 2.38 -3.13
CA HIS A 110 3.47 1.92 -1.75
C HIS A 110 3.60 3.11 -0.78
N GLY A 111 3.09 2.96 0.45
CA GLY A 111 3.10 4.00 1.46
C GLY A 111 4.51 4.52 1.82
N ASP A 112 5.51 3.68 1.71
CA ASP A 112 6.92 3.98 1.98
C ASP A 112 7.57 4.89 0.92
N ASP A 113 7.03 4.92 -0.30
CA ASP A 113 7.51 5.80 -1.37
C ASP A 113 6.93 7.22 -1.29
N LEU A 114 5.76 7.39 -0.66
CA LEU A 114 4.96 8.63 -0.72
C LEU A 114 5.72 9.88 -0.26
N ALA A 115 6.38 9.82 0.89
CA ALA A 115 7.14 10.96 1.41
C ALA A 115 8.27 11.39 0.46
N THR A 116 8.92 10.43 -0.20
CA THR A 116 9.98 10.70 -1.19
C THR A 116 9.43 11.39 -2.43
N TYR A 117 8.25 10.99 -2.90
CA TYR A 117 7.58 11.61 -4.05
C TYR A 117 7.05 13.00 -3.70
N ALA A 118 6.41 13.17 -2.55
CA ALA A 118 5.90 14.44 -2.06
C ALA A 118 7.03 15.47 -1.85
N ALA A 119 8.14 15.06 -1.22
CA ALA A 119 9.32 15.91 -1.02
C ALA A 119 9.96 16.42 -2.33
N GLN A 120 9.76 15.70 -3.42
CA GLN A 120 10.23 16.09 -4.75
C GLN A 120 9.18 16.85 -5.57
N ASN A 121 8.02 17.17 -5.00
CA ASN A 121 6.86 17.80 -5.66
C ASN A 121 6.39 16.99 -6.90
N LEU A 122 6.34 15.67 -6.77
CA LEU A 122 5.91 14.77 -7.84
C LEU A 122 4.44 14.38 -7.75
N LEU A 123 3.75 14.75 -6.67
CA LEU A 123 2.34 14.44 -6.42
C LEU A 123 1.53 15.73 -6.24
N LEU A 124 0.27 15.68 -6.64
CA LEU A 124 -0.70 16.71 -6.33
C LEU A 124 -1.21 16.55 -4.90
N ASP A 125 -1.63 17.65 -4.28
CA ASP A 125 -2.41 17.61 -3.06
C ASP A 125 -3.74 16.88 -3.33
N SER A 126 -4.04 15.88 -2.55
CA SER A 126 -5.24 15.03 -2.68
C SER A 126 -6.33 15.38 -1.69
N GLY A 127 -6.16 16.44 -0.86
CA GLY A 127 -7.13 16.81 0.16
C GLY A 127 -8.50 17.12 -0.42
N GLU A 128 -8.56 17.99 -1.43
CA GLU A 128 -9.82 18.34 -2.11
C GLU A 128 -10.46 17.14 -2.82
N ILE A 129 -9.64 16.18 -3.31
CA ILE A 129 -10.12 14.95 -3.95
C ILE A 129 -10.77 14.05 -2.92
N ILE A 130 -10.14 13.84 -1.77
CA ILE A 130 -10.67 13.04 -0.65
C ILE A 130 -11.99 13.61 -0.16
N ASP A 131 -12.06 14.92 0.03
CA ASP A 131 -13.28 15.61 0.43
C ASP A 131 -14.38 15.45 -0.64
N GLY A 132 -14.02 15.55 -1.91
CA GLY A 132 -14.93 15.37 -3.06
C GLY A 132 -15.47 13.92 -3.18
N LEU A 133 -14.69 12.93 -2.77
CA LEU A 133 -15.11 11.53 -2.67
C LEU A 133 -15.99 11.25 -1.44
N GLY A 134 -16.15 12.23 -0.54
CA GLY A 134 -16.93 12.10 0.68
C GLY A 134 -16.25 11.26 1.76
N TYR A 135 -14.94 11.07 1.69
CA TYR A 135 -14.15 10.40 2.71
C TYR A 135 -13.60 11.39 3.74
N ALA A 136 -13.40 10.91 4.95
CA ALA A 136 -12.73 11.63 6.03
C ALA A 136 -11.62 10.76 6.63
N ALA A 137 -10.68 11.36 7.35
CA ALA A 137 -9.57 10.64 7.95
C ALA A 137 -10.01 9.49 8.86
N GLU A 138 -11.16 9.64 9.55
CA GLU A 138 -11.75 8.62 10.42
C GLU A 138 -12.29 7.37 9.70
N ASP A 139 -12.48 7.42 8.38
CA ASP A 139 -12.91 6.28 7.56
C ASP A 139 -11.77 5.28 7.34
N PHE A 140 -10.55 5.68 7.64
CA PHE A 140 -9.35 4.87 7.44
C PHE A 140 -8.63 4.56 8.77
N PRO A 141 -7.89 3.46 8.86
CA PRO A 141 -6.96 3.27 9.98
C PRO A 141 -5.96 4.44 10.02
N PRO A 142 -5.78 5.11 11.18
CA PRO A 142 -4.93 6.31 11.28
C PRO A 142 -3.53 6.12 10.71
N THR A 143 -2.89 5.00 11.01
CA THR A 143 -1.55 4.67 10.51
C THR A 143 -1.47 4.52 8.99
N VAL A 144 -2.59 4.24 8.32
CA VAL A 144 -2.66 4.13 6.86
C VAL A 144 -2.93 5.49 6.23
N PHE A 145 -3.88 6.25 6.79
CA PHE A 145 -4.19 7.61 6.33
C PHE A 145 -2.97 8.53 6.46
N ASP A 146 -2.32 8.50 7.62
CA ASP A 146 -1.15 9.34 7.93
C ASP A 146 0.05 9.06 7.01
N LYS A 147 0.16 7.85 6.44
CA LYS A 147 1.21 7.54 5.45
C LYS A 147 1.11 8.39 4.18
N GLY A 148 -0.11 8.82 3.81
CA GLY A 148 -0.34 9.73 2.69
C GLY A 148 0.01 11.18 2.99
N ASN A 149 0.29 11.53 4.25
CA ASN A 149 0.59 12.89 4.68
C ASN A 149 2.11 13.18 4.64
N TYR A 150 2.46 14.33 4.12
CA TYR A 150 3.81 14.87 4.17
C TYR A 150 3.76 16.37 4.43
N GLN A 151 4.36 16.83 5.54
CA GLN A 151 4.37 18.23 5.97
C GLN A 151 2.96 18.87 5.98
N ASP A 152 2.03 18.22 6.67
CA ASP A 152 0.64 18.64 6.84
C ASP A 152 -0.21 18.69 5.54
N THR A 153 0.28 18.13 4.44
CA THR A 153 -0.45 17.99 3.19
C THR A 153 -0.71 16.52 2.87
N GLN A 154 -1.95 16.18 2.53
CA GLN A 154 -2.34 14.82 2.13
C GLN A 154 -2.14 14.63 0.63
N TYR A 155 -1.24 13.71 0.25
CA TYR A 155 -0.85 13.44 -1.13
C TYR A 155 -1.40 12.14 -1.71
N ALA A 156 -2.16 11.39 -0.94
CA ALA A 156 -2.60 10.08 -1.38
C ALA A 156 -3.91 9.63 -0.72
N VAL A 157 -4.73 8.92 -1.48
CA VAL A 157 -5.94 8.25 -0.98
C VAL A 157 -5.60 6.82 -0.59
N PRO A 158 -5.83 6.37 0.65
CA PRO A 158 -5.59 4.99 1.04
C PRO A 158 -6.38 3.99 0.19
N TRP A 159 -5.71 2.90 -0.22
CA TRP A 159 -6.35 1.84 -1.00
C TRP A 159 -6.38 0.51 -0.25
N SER A 160 -5.23 0.00 0.17
CA SER A 160 -5.15 -1.31 0.81
C SER A 160 -4.08 -1.39 1.88
N VAL A 161 -4.25 -2.35 2.78
CA VAL A 161 -3.25 -2.76 3.78
C VAL A 161 -2.84 -4.19 3.48
N THR A 162 -1.54 -4.45 3.45
CA THR A 162 -0.97 -5.73 3.02
C THR A 162 -0.02 -6.29 4.08
N PRO A 163 -0.56 -6.85 5.20
CA PRO A 163 0.28 -7.50 6.21
C PRO A 163 0.83 -8.83 5.70
N LEU A 164 1.90 -9.30 6.35
CA LEU A 164 2.29 -10.71 6.23
C LEU A 164 1.32 -11.59 7.02
N GLY A 165 1.20 -12.81 6.53
CA GLY A 165 0.58 -13.94 7.20
C GLY A 165 1.44 -15.18 7.09
N LEU A 166 1.13 -16.19 7.87
CA LEU A 166 1.71 -17.52 7.73
C LEU A 166 0.87 -18.32 6.72
N PHE A 167 1.45 -18.67 5.58
CA PHE A 167 0.86 -19.60 4.63
C PHE A 167 1.34 -21.01 4.95
N THR A 168 0.43 -21.98 5.01
CA THR A 168 0.74 -23.34 5.42
C THR A 168 0.31 -24.36 4.37
N ASN A 169 1.17 -25.33 4.07
CA ASN A 169 0.79 -26.50 3.29
C ASN A 169 0.33 -27.61 4.24
N LYS A 170 -0.99 -27.79 4.38
CA LYS A 170 -1.60 -28.76 5.30
C LYS A 170 -1.25 -30.20 4.99
N SER A 171 -1.09 -30.54 3.71
CA SER A 171 -0.69 -31.88 3.30
C SER A 171 0.73 -32.22 3.79
N VAL A 172 1.63 -31.22 3.82
CA VAL A 172 2.99 -31.38 4.36
C VAL A 172 2.97 -31.48 5.87
N LEU A 173 2.18 -30.63 6.55
CA LEU A 173 1.99 -30.71 8.00
C LEU A 173 1.47 -32.09 8.44
N ALA A 174 0.46 -32.59 7.75
CA ALA A 174 -0.12 -33.91 8.04
C ALA A 174 0.89 -35.07 7.90
N LYS A 175 1.81 -35.02 6.94
CA LYS A 175 2.89 -36.02 6.80
C LYS A 175 3.84 -36.03 7.99
N ALA A 176 4.02 -34.90 8.67
CA ALA A 176 4.82 -34.78 9.88
C ALA A 176 4.01 -34.98 11.17
N GLY A 177 2.72 -35.33 11.06
CA GLY A 177 1.82 -35.53 12.20
C GLY A 177 1.39 -34.24 12.90
N ILE A 178 1.50 -33.09 12.24
CA ILE A 178 1.15 -31.78 12.77
C ILE A 178 -0.31 -31.49 12.40
N SER A 179 -1.17 -31.35 13.41
CA SER A 179 -2.60 -31.07 13.24
C SER A 179 -3.00 -29.62 13.50
N GLU A 180 -2.17 -28.87 14.22
CA GLU A 180 -2.42 -27.48 14.60
C GLU A 180 -1.35 -26.57 14.00
N ILE A 181 -1.78 -25.39 13.52
CA ILE A 181 -0.85 -24.39 13.03
C ILE A 181 -0.22 -23.68 14.22
N PRO A 182 1.12 -23.54 14.25
CA PRO A 182 1.82 -22.92 15.36
C PRO A 182 1.52 -21.42 15.46
N THR A 183 1.45 -20.90 16.70
CA THR A 183 1.10 -19.50 16.97
C THR A 183 2.16 -18.73 17.77
N ASP A 184 3.16 -19.44 18.31
CA ASP A 184 4.25 -18.90 19.11
C ASP A 184 5.58 -19.61 18.80
N GLU A 185 6.69 -19.09 19.33
CA GLU A 185 8.04 -19.62 19.10
C GLU A 185 8.13 -21.11 19.45
N ALA A 186 7.62 -21.51 20.62
CA ALA A 186 7.78 -22.88 21.10
C ALA A 186 7.04 -23.89 20.20
N SER A 187 5.80 -23.58 19.83
CA SER A 187 5.01 -24.41 18.91
C SER A 187 5.57 -24.41 17.50
N TYR A 188 6.15 -23.28 17.05
CA TYR A 188 6.75 -23.15 15.74
C TYR A 188 8.03 -24.01 15.62
N LEU A 189 8.94 -23.90 16.61
CA LEU A 189 10.15 -24.72 16.64
C LEU A 189 9.84 -26.21 16.77
N ALA A 190 8.84 -26.60 17.57
CA ALA A 190 8.41 -27.99 17.66
C ALA A 190 7.86 -28.51 16.33
N ALA A 191 7.14 -27.69 15.57
CA ALA A 191 6.66 -28.05 14.24
C ALA A 191 7.83 -28.19 13.24
N LEU A 192 8.80 -27.28 13.27
CA LEU A 192 10.00 -27.36 12.44
C LEU A 192 10.84 -28.63 12.73
N ASP A 193 10.97 -28.99 14.00
CA ASP A 193 11.66 -30.23 14.40
C ASP A 193 10.93 -31.49 13.90
N ALA A 194 9.61 -31.53 14.01
CA ALA A 194 8.79 -32.62 13.50
C ALA A 194 8.90 -32.74 11.97
N LEU A 195 8.86 -31.62 11.24
CA LEU A 195 9.04 -31.58 9.79
C LEU A 195 10.42 -32.07 9.37
N LYS A 196 11.46 -31.61 10.06
CA LYS A 196 12.84 -32.06 9.83
C LYS A 196 12.97 -33.56 10.10
N GLY A 197 12.32 -34.08 11.16
CA GLY A 197 12.25 -35.52 11.43
C GLY A 197 11.55 -36.31 10.34
N ALA A 198 10.63 -35.72 9.63
CA ALA A 198 9.95 -36.27 8.45
C ALA A 198 10.72 -36.06 7.12
N GLY A 199 11.90 -35.44 7.17
CA GLY A 199 12.74 -35.19 6.00
C GLY A 199 12.34 -33.92 5.20
N VAL A 200 11.58 -33.01 5.80
CA VAL A 200 11.14 -31.76 5.19
C VAL A 200 11.86 -30.58 5.84
N GLN A 201 12.35 -29.64 5.05
CA GLN A 201 12.78 -28.34 5.53
C GLN A 201 11.54 -27.46 5.71
N GLY A 202 11.13 -27.22 6.96
CA GLY A 202 9.80 -26.73 7.30
C GLY A 202 9.53 -25.29 6.89
N GLU A 203 10.57 -24.47 6.81
CA GLU A 203 10.52 -23.07 6.37
C GLU A 203 11.72 -22.77 5.48
N TRP A 204 11.51 -22.05 4.39
CA TRP A 204 12.60 -21.59 3.53
C TRP A 204 12.76 -20.08 3.70
N VAL A 205 13.79 -19.69 4.44
CA VAL A 205 14.12 -18.27 4.68
C VAL A 205 14.78 -17.70 3.43
N ASP A 206 14.21 -16.63 2.93
CA ASP A 206 14.66 -15.92 1.75
C ASP A 206 15.56 -14.74 2.18
N GLY A 207 16.78 -14.71 1.67
CA GLY A 207 17.75 -13.63 1.93
C GLY A 207 17.63 -12.43 0.97
N TYR A 208 16.64 -12.39 0.09
CA TYR A 208 16.43 -11.32 -0.86
C TYR A 208 15.78 -10.09 -0.23
N VAL A 209 15.99 -8.94 -0.88
CA VAL A 209 15.58 -7.63 -0.37
C VAL A 209 14.07 -7.52 -0.14
N PHE A 210 13.26 -8.25 -0.89
CA PHE A 210 11.82 -8.13 -0.76
C PHE A 210 11.27 -8.95 0.42
N THR A 211 11.20 -10.26 0.30
CA THR A 211 10.56 -11.12 1.32
C THR A 211 11.40 -11.29 2.57
N GLY A 212 12.71 -11.47 2.46
CA GLY A 212 13.60 -11.62 3.61
C GLY A 212 13.69 -10.36 4.47
N THR A 213 13.59 -9.18 3.85
CA THR A 213 13.55 -7.92 4.60
C THR A 213 12.26 -7.80 5.43
N PHE A 214 11.12 -8.24 4.92
CA PHE A 214 9.85 -8.17 5.64
C PHE A 214 9.79 -9.13 6.84
N GLU A 215 10.37 -10.31 6.69
CA GLU A 215 10.55 -11.25 7.80
C GLU A 215 11.48 -10.67 8.87
N PHE A 216 12.63 -10.13 8.47
CA PHE A 216 13.56 -9.46 9.38
C PHE A 216 12.89 -8.30 10.13
N GLN A 217 12.12 -7.45 9.44
CA GLN A 217 11.41 -6.33 10.07
C GLN A 217 10.34 -6.83 11.05
N SER A 218 9.61 -7.87 10.71
CA SER A 218 8.66 -8.48 11.62
C SER A 218 9.35 -8.97 12.90
N LEU A 219 10.48 -9.65 12.76
CA LEU A 219 11.24 -10.20 13.88
C LEU A 219 11.88 -9.11 14.75
N ILE A 220 12.48 -8.07 14.15
CA ILE A 220 13.09 -6.98 14.96
C ILE A 220 12.05 -6.28 15.81
N TRP A 221 10.84 -6.03 15.30
CA TRP A 221 9.75 -5.46 16.07
C TRP A 221 9.22 -6.42 17.13
N GLN A 222 9.12 -7.72 16.83
CA GLN A 222 8.75 -8.73 17.83
C GLN A 222 9.76 -8.82 18.97
N PHE A 223 11.05 -8.55 18.73
CA PHE A 223 12.09 -8.48 19.75
C PHE A 223 12.21 -7.08 20.40
N GLY A 224 11.26 -6.17 20.16
CA GLY A 224 11.18 -4.87 20.80
C GLY A 224 12.18 -3.82 20.28
N GLY A 225 12.71 -4.00 19.07
CA GLY A 225 13.56 -3.03 18.38
C GLY A 225 12.86 -2.34 17.24
N ASP A 226 13.59 -1.46 16.55
CA ASP A 226 13.13 -0.79 15.33
C ASP A 226 14.30 -0.59 14.35
N LEU A 227 13.96 -0.23 13.11
CA LEU A 227 14.93 0.06 12.04
C LEU A 227 15.63 1.40 12.27
N TYR A 228 14.92 2.38 12.82
CA TYR A 228 15.37 3.73 13.09
C TYR A 228 14.94 4.18 14.49
N ASN A 229 15.57 5.22 15.01
CA ASN A 229 15.10 5.94 16.19
C ASN A 229 13.80 6.71 15.88
N ASP A 230 13.12 7.21 16.93
CA ASP A 230 11.83 7.89 16.81
C ASP A 230 11.84 9.11 15.86
N ASP A 231 12.98 9.82 15.80
CA ASP A 231 13.16 10.99 14.92
C ASP A 231 13.61 10.62 13.49
N VAL A 232 13.78 9.33 13.18
CA VAL A 232 14.26 8.80 11.89
C VAL A 232 15.60 9.40 11.44
N THR A 233 16.44 9.78 12.40
CA THR A 233 17.76 10.39 12.15
C THR A 233 18.92 9.40 12.23
N GLU A 234 18.72 8.27 12.92
CA GLU A 234 19.71 7.23 13.12
C GLU A 234 19.13 5.84 12.85
N ALA A 235 19.90 5.01 12.17
CA ALA A 235 19.55 3.61 11.97
C ALA A 235 19.83 2.80 13.24
N THR A 236 18.82 2.08 13.74
CA THR A 236 18.87 1.29 14.98
C THR A 236 18.74 -0.22 14.75
N PHE A 237 18.60 -0.65 13.49
CA PHE A 237 18.46 -2.07 13.15
C PHE A 237 19.64 -2.95 13.62
N ASN A 238 20.81 -2.36 13.93
CA ASN A 238 21.96 -3.05 14.53
C ASN A 238 21.92 -3.07 16.08
N SER A 239 20.73 -3.07 16.66
CA SER A 239 20.48 -3.22 18.09
C SER A 239 20.55 -4.68 18.54
N GLU A 240 20.42 -4.94 19.84
CA GLU A 240 20.26 -6.29 20.36
C GLU A 240 19.06 -7.04 19.73
N ALA A 241 17.95 -6.33 19.51
CA ALA A 241 16.77 -6.86 18.84
C ALA A 241 17.05 -7.25 17.40
N GLY A 242 17.78 -6.39 16.65
CA GLY A 242 18.18 -6.70 15.28
C GLY A 242 19.13 -7.87 15.19
N VAL A 243 20.07 -8.01 16.14
CA VAL A 243 20.94 -9.19 16.23
C VAL A 243 20.13 -10.44 16.51
N LYS A 244 19.14 -10.40 17.43
CA LYS A 244 18.23 -11.53 17.70
C LYS A 244 17.44 -11.92 16.45
N ALA A 245 16.89 -10.94 15.72
CA ALA A 245 16.12 -11.17 14.49
C ALA A 245 16.98 -11.87 13.43
N LEU A 246 18.18 -11.36 13.16
CA LEU A 246 19.08 -11.97 12.20
C LEU A 246 19.57 -13.36 12.65
N THR A 247 19.82 -13.53 13.95
CA THR A 247 20.19 -14.84 14.53
C THR A 247 19.08 -15.86 14.33
N TRP A 248 17.81 -15.48 14.56
CA TRP A 248 16.66 -16.33 14.28
C TRP A 248 16.67 -16.82 12.83
N MET A 249 16.80 -15.90 11.86
CA MET A 249 16.80 -16.26 10.43
C MET A 249 17.98 -17.15 10.06
N THR A 250 19.17 -16.88 10.58
CA THR A 250 20.35 -17.74 10.32
C THR A 250 20.25 -19.09 11.00
N ASP A 251 19.64 -19.15 12.19
CA ASP A 251 19.37 -20.39 12.91
C ASP A 251 18.44 -21.34 12.11
N MET A 252 17.52 -20.81 11.29
CA MET A 252 16.68 -21.65 10.41
C MET A 252 17.55 -22.46 9.45
N VAL A 253 18.63 -21.86 8.93
CA VAL A 253 19.60 -22.53 8.05
C VAL A 253 20.50 -23.46 8.85
N ASP A 254 21.10 -22.97 9.93
CA ASP A 254 22.08 -23.73 10.72
C ASP A 254 21.47 -24.96 11.40
N LYS A 255 20.21 -24.86 11.82
CA LYS A 255 19.44 -25.99 12.35
C LYS A 255 18.87 -26.91 11.28
N GLY A 256 19.01 -26.56 9.99
CA GLY A 256 18.56 -27.35 8.85
C GLY A 256 17.05 -27.32 8.61
N TYR A 257 16.36 -26.29 9.06
CA TYR A 257 14.95 -26.04 8.78
C TYR A 257 14.76 -25.34 7.43
N SER A 258 15.80 -24.66 6.93
CA SER A 258 15.84 -23.97 5.65
C SER A 258 17.10 -24.36 4.85
N PRO A 259 17.06 -24.40 3.51
CA PRO A 259 18.27 -24.44 2.71
C PRO A 259 19.02 -23.10 2.79
N ALA A 260 20.35 -23.12 2.61
CA ALA A 260 21.18 -21.92 2.69
C ALA A 260 21.03 -20.96 1.48
N ASN A 261 20.56 -21.46 0.35
CA ASN A 261 20.45 -20.71 -0.90
C ASN A 261 19.01 -20.77 -1.43
N VAL A 262 18.18 -19.92 -0.92
CA VAL A 262 16.80 -19.72 -1.42
C VAL A 262 16.83 -18.61 -2.48
N ALA A 263 16.40 -18.91 -3.69
CA ALA A 263 16.28 -17.91 -4.76
C ALA A 263 15.07 -16.99 -4.48
N GLN A 264 15.03 -15.85 -5.11
CA GLN A 264 13.86 -14.96 -5.03
C GLN A 264 12.57 -15.73 -5.34
N ASP A 265 11.55 -15.57 -4.50
CA ASP A 265 10.29 -16.34 -4.53
C ASP A 265 10.47 -17.86 -4.43
N GLY A 266 11.65 -18.33 -4.04
CA GLY A 266 11.92 -19.76 -3.87
C GLY A 266 11.11 -20.38 -2.74
N ASN A 267 10.90 -19.62 -1.67
CA ASN A 267 10.12 -20.01 -0.50
C ASN A 267 8.64 -20.27 -0.84
N ILE A 268 7.97 -19.38 -1.56
CA ILE A 268 6.57 -19.59 -1.96
C ILE A 268 6.42 -20.69 -3.00
N LYS A 269 7.37 -20.82 -3.93
CA LYS A 269 7.39 -21.91 -4.90
C LYS A 269 7.57 -23.26 -4.22
N ALA A 270 8.41 -23.34 -3.19
CA ALA A 270 8.61 -24.54 -2.38
C ALA A 270 7.35 -24.92 -1.60
N LEU A 271 6.61 -23.94 -1.03
CA LEU A 271 5.34 -24.20 -0.38
C LEU A 271 4.33 -24.84 -1.34
N ILE A 272 4.19 -24.26 -2.54
CA ILE A 272 3.28 -24.75 -3.57
C ILE A 272 3.70 -26.17 -4.04
N ALA A 273 4.98 -26.41 -4.21
CA ALA A 273 5.52 -27.71 -4.61
C ALA A 273 5.41 -28.79 -3.50
N GLY A 274 5.19 -28.40 -2.25
CA GLY A 274 5.16 -29.29 -1.11
C GLY A 274 6.54 -29.67 -0.56
N ASP A 275 7.55 -28.84 -0.87
CA ASP A 275 8.93 -28.98 -0.39
C ASP A 275 9.12 -28.32 0.98
N THR A 276 8.23 -27.40 1.37
CA THR A 276 8.17 -26.77 2.68
C THR A 276 6.73 -26.70 3.22
N ALA A 277 6.59 -26.50 4.52
CA ALA A 277 5.28 -26.45 5.16
C ALA A 277 4.82 -25.03 5.47
N PHE A 278 5.76 -24.11 5.71
CA PHE A 278 5.50 -22.73 6.14
C PHE A 278 6.12 -21.72 5.19
N ASN A 279 5.45 -20.60 5.02
CA ASN A 279 5.97 -19.42 4.33
C ASN A 279 5.37 -18.15 4.93
N TRP A 280 6.21 -17.25 5.39
CA TRP A 280 5.79 -15.91 5.78
C TRP A 280 5.68 -15.06 4.51
N ASN A 281 4.48 -14.66 4.15
CA ASN A 281 4.27 -13.91 2.92
C ASN A 281 3.06 -12.97 3.06
N GLY A 282 2.92 -12.05 2.12
CA GLY A 282 1.85 -11.09 2.18
C GLY A 282 0.50 -11.64 1.68
N VAL A 283 -0.55 -10.99 2.13
CA VAL A 283 -1.94 -11.34 1.78
C VAL A 283 -2.20 -11.35 0.27
N TRP A 284 -1.35 -10.75 -0.55
CA TRP A 284 -1.42 -10.83 -2.02
C TRP A 284 -1.33 -12.26 -2.55
N GLN A 285 -0.76 -13.20 -1.79
CA GLN A 285 -0.70 -14.61 -2.17
C GLN A 285 -2.08 -15.29 -2.15
N THR A 286 -3.07 -14.73 -1.46
CA THR A 286 -4.43 -15.30 -1.41
C THR A 286 -5.12 -15.34 -2.79
N THR A 287 -4.64 -14.52 -3.74
CA THR A 287 -5.13 -14.50 -5.12
C THR A 287 -4.24 -15.29 -6.10
N ASN A 288 -3.21 -15.96 -5.59
CA ASN A 288 -2.31 -16.76 -6.41
C ASN A 288 -3.01 -18.05 -6.86
N THR A 289 -3.28 -18.16 -8.15
CA THR A 289 -4.00 -19.31 -8.73
C THR A 289 -3.24 -20.64 -8.59
N ALA A 290 -1.93 -20.60 -8.29
CA ALA A 290 -1.17 -21.81 -7.97
C ALA A 290 -1.60 -22.45 -6.63
N PHE A 291 -2.41 -21.76 -5.83
CA PHE A 291 -3.02 -22.29 -4.61
C PHE A 291 -4.38 -22.98 -4.82
N ASP A 292 -4.97 -22.88 -6.01
CA ASP A 292 -6.32 -23.40 -6.26
C ASP A 292 -6.42 -24.92 -5.98
N ASP A 293 -5.35 -25.66 -6.27
CA ASP A 293 -5.28 -27.11 -6.04
C ASP A 293 -4.49 -27.52 -4.79
N LEU A 294 -4.04 -26.51 -3.99
CA LEU A 294 -3.25 -26.76 -2.78
C LEU A 294 -4.15 -26.86 -1.55
N ASP A 295 -3.98 -27.89 -0.73
CA ASP A 295 -4.58 -27.93 0.61
C ASP A 295 -3.77 -27.04 1.57
N TRP A 296 -4.14 -25.78 1.62
CA TRP A 296 -3.44 -24.74 2.38
C TRP A 296 -4.37 -24.04 3.38
N ALA A 297 -3.76 -23.34 4.32
CA ALA A 297 -4.48 -22.44 5.21
C ALA A 297 -3.61 -21.21 5.55
N PRO A 298 -4.22 -20.01 5.62
CA PRO A 298 -3.57 -18.83 6.18
C PRO A 298 -3.69 -18.87 7.71
N ALA A 299 -2.71 -18.28 8.39
CA ALA A 299 -2.75 -18.02 9.82
C ALA A 299 -2.02 -16.71 10.14
N PRO A 300 -2.22 -16.13 11.33
CA PRO A 300 -1.32 -15.08 11.81
C PRO A 300 0.13 -15.56 11.83
N VAL A 301 1.07 -14.64 11.56
CA VAL A 301 2.50 -14.90 11.77
C VAL A 301 2.72 -15.29 13.25
N PRO A 302 3.47 -16.35 13.54
CA PRO A 302 3.75 -16.76 14.91
C PRO A 302 4.46 -15.66 15.70
N GLN A 303 4.13 -15.54 16.97
CA GLN A 303 4.84 -14.65 17.87
C GLN A 303 6.15 -15.32 18.31
N ILE A 304 7.28 -14.84 17.79
CA ILE A 304 8.62 -15.36 18.11
C ILE A 304 9.27 -14.57 19.25
N GLY A 305 9.07 -13.27 19.29
CA GLY A 305 9.56 -12.39 20.36
C GLY A 305 8.49 -12.08 21.40
N ASP A 306 8.80 -11.12 22.27
CA ASP A 306 7.91 -10.72 23.37
C ASP A 306 6.75 -9.84 22.88
N GLU A 307 6.91 -9.16 21.76
CA GLU A 307 5.94 -8.22 21.21
C GLU A 307 5.12 -8.84 20.05
N LYS A 308 3.86 -8.39 19.91
CA LYS A 308 3.01 -8.76 18.78
C LYS A 308 3.24 -7.77 17.65
N ALA A 309 4.02 -8.17 16.69
CA ALA A 309 4.30 -7.34 15.52
C ALA A 309 4.41 -8.18 14.25
N VAL A 310 4.06 -7.58 13.12
CA VAL A 310 4.25 -8.13 11.79
C VAL A 310 4.46 -6.98 10.80
N TRP A 311 5.31 -7.20 9.83
CA TRP A 311 5.45 -6.24 8.74
C TRP A 311 4.13 -6.08 7.99
N SER A 312 3.79 -4.84 7.72
CA SER A 312 2.64 -4.49 6.89
C SER A 312 2.99 -3.26 6.06
N SER A 313 2.63 -3.27 4.80
CA SER A 313 2.63 -2.08 3.96
C SER A 313 1.20 -1.65 3.65
N SER A 314 1.09 -0.50 3.04
CA SER A 314 -0.15 0.00 2.46
C SER A 314 0.10 0.45 1.02
N THR A 315 -0.92 0.41 0.20
CA THR A 315 -0.90 1.02 -1.13
C THR A 315 -1.92 2.14 -1.19
N HIS A 316 -1.64 3.13 -2.01
CA HIS A 316 -2.40 4.36 -2.08
C HIS A 316 -2.57 4.80 -3.53
N TRP A 317 -3.72 5.35 -3.84
CA TRP A 317 -3.93 6.11 -5.05
C TRP A 317 -3.20 7.43 -4.95
N VAL A 318 -2.52 7.82 -6.00
CA VAL A 318 -1.80 9.09 -6.11
C VAL A 318 -2.08 9.76 -7.44
N PHE A 319 -2.01 11.08 -7.45
CA PHE A 319 -2.20 11.93 -8.61
C PHE A 319 -0.84 12.58 -8.95
N PRO A 320 -0.12 12.07 -9.95
CA PRO A 320 1.17 12.63 -10.34
C PRO A 320 1.07 14.08 -10.81
N ALA A 321 2.00 14.93 -10.35
CA ALA A 321 2.08 16.34 -10.73
C ALA A 321 2.81 16.50 -12.06
N ASN A 322 2.19 16.09 -13.15
CA ASN A 322 2.76 16.17 -14.50
C ASN A 322 2.89 17.62 -14.96
N LYS A 323 4.01 17.94 -15.60
CA LYS A 323 4.19 19.26 -16.20
C LYS A 323 3.21 19.48 -17.36
N GLY A 324 2.35 20.48 -17.22
CA GLY A 324 1.36 20.84 -18.25
C GLY A 324 0.11 19.95 -18.22
N GLN A 325 -0.15 19.28 -17.11
CA GLN A 325 -1.36 18.47 -16.91
C GLN A 325 -2.62 19.32 -17.08
N ASP A 326 -3.63 18.75 -17.75
CA ASP A 326 -4.94 19.37 -17.91
C ASP A 326 -5.78 19.16 -16.65
N ALA A 327 -6.50 20.21 -16.24
CA ALA A 327 -7.44 20.12 -15.11
C ALA A 327 -8.56 19.09 -15.37
N ASN A 328 -8.93 18.84 -16.61
CA ASN A 328 -9.89 17.81 -16.98
C ASN A 328 -9.35 16.40 -16.73
N GLU A 329 -8.05 16.14 -16.99
CA GLU A 329 -7.40 14.87 -16.69
C GLU A 329 -7.41 14.58 -15.19
N THR A 330 -7.07 15.61 -14.38
CA THR A 330 -7.10 15.47 -12.90
C THR A 330 -8.52 15.24 -12.39
N ALA A 331 -9.52 15.98 -12.90
CA ALA A 331 -10.92 15.80 -12.49
C ALA A 331 -11.46 14.40 -12.90
N ALA A 332 -11.16 13.94 -14.10
CA ALA A 332 -11.53 12.60 -14.54
C ALA A 332 -10.81 11.50 -13.73
N ALA A 333 -9.53 11.70 -13.40
CA ALA A 333 -8.76 10.79 -12.57
C ALA A 333 -9.33 10.66 -11.15
N SER A 334 -9.88 11.75 -10.59
CA SER A 334 -10.52 11.70 -9.25
C SER A 334 -11.85 10.93 -9.26
N VAL A 335 -12.57 10.89 -10.39
CA VAL A 335 -13.79 10.09 -10.55
C VAL A 335 -13.47 8.59 -10.69
N PHE A 336 -12.28 8.27 -11.21
CA PHE A 336 -11.83 6.89 -11.36
C PHE A 336 -11.39 6.24 -10.03
N VAL A 337 -11.01 7.00 -9.02
CA VAL A 337 -10.52 6.52 -7.72
C VAL A 337 -11.66 6.35 -6.71
#